data_e1a7e6c4ffecacbcb83366b8a827eec8
#
_entry.id   e1a7e6c4ffecacbcb83366b8a827eec8
#
_cell.length_a   1.000
_cell.length_b   1.000
_cell.length_c   1.000
_cell.angle_alpha   90.00
_cell.angle_beta   90.00
_cell.angle_gamma   90.00
#
_symmetry.space_group_name_H-M   'P 1'
#
loop_
_entity.id
_entity.type
_entity.pdbx_description
1 polymer ?
#
loop_
_entity_poly.entity_id
_entity_poly.type
_entity_poly.pdbx_seq_one_letter_code
_entity_poly.pdbx_strand_id
1 'polypeptide(L)'
;NLLFACRDRGIPTHILNARLSARSLRGYRVLGPLIRRALRSVHLVAAQSEQDGKRFARLGADPGRVVVTGNLKFDTLPVDNSDFVHEFRTHRRSGPVWIAASTHEDEESAVLEAHRVVLQRHPDALLLWAPRHPERFRAVAQRAGETGFAVAMRSEQRWPQAGTQVFVIDTLGELARFYACAGVAFVGGSLQAIGGHNLLEPAATGTAILSGPHLHNFADIAKRLREAEAMRIVDDAAALAAAL
;
A
#
# COMPACT_ATOMS: atom_id res chain seq x y z
N ASN A 1 -20.65 -2.46 27.66
CA ASN A 1 -20.28 -2.22 26.26
C ASN A 1 -20.53 -0.75 25.92
N LEU A 2 -19.57 -0.09 25.25
CA LEU A 2 -19.62 1.33 24.89
C LEU A 2 -20.93 1.74 24.19
N LEU A 3 -21.37 0.99 23.17
CA LEU A 3 -22.59 1.30 22.41
C LEU A 3 -23.84 1.36 23.31
N PHE A 4 -23.96 0.47 24.29
CA PHE A 4 -25.07 0.50 25.22
C PHE A 4 -24.98 1.69 26.18
N ALA A 5 -23.77 2.01 26.68
CA ALA A 5 -23.57 3.16 27.53
C ALA A 5 -23.89 4.48 26.82
N CYS A 6 -23.55 4.60 25.54
CA CYS A 6 -23.91 5.75 24.71
C CYS A 6 -25.42 5.86 24.53
N ARG A 7 -26.06 4.74 24.15
CA ARG A 7 -27.53 4.69 24.01
C ARG A 7 -28.23 5.11 25.29
N ASP A 8 -27.83 4.56 26.43
CA ASP A 8 -28.46 4.82 27.74
C ASP A 8 -28.29 6.27 28.19
N ARG A 9 -27.34 7.01 27.60
CA ARG A 9 -27.11 8.44 27.80
C ARG A 9 -27.61 9.33 26.65
N GLY A 10 -28.30 8.77 25.66
CA GLY A 10 -28.78 9.51 24.49
C GLY A 10 -27.68 10.04 23.56
N ILE A 11 -26.45 9.48 23.65
CA ILE A 11 -25.33 9.90 22.80
C ILE A 11 -25.43 9.18 21.45
N PRO A 12 -25.54 9.91 20.32
CA PRO A 12 -25.59 9.31 19.00
C PRO A 12 -24.26 8.62 18.66
N THR A 13 -24.34 7.43 18.11
CA THR A 13 -23.17 6.62 17.73
C THR A 13 -23.19 6.32 16.24
N HIS A 14 -22.03 6.46 15.59
CA HIS A 14 -21.85 6.21 14.16
C HIS A 14 -20.70 5.22 13.95
N ILE A 15 -20.87 4.29 13.01
CA ILE A 15 -19.79 3.41 12.55
C ILE A 15 -19.35 3.93 11.18
N LEU A 16 -18.17 4.53 11.12
CA LEU A 16 -17.59 5.06 9.88
C LEU A 16 -16.60 4.05 9.27
N ASN A 17 -16.48 4.08 7.94
CA ASN A 17 -15.60 3.19 7.18
C ASN A 17 -15.87 1.71 7.48
N ALA A 18 -17.15 1.35 7.62
CA ALA A 18 -17.61 0.07 8.13
C ALA A 18 -17.31 -1.05 7.12
N ARG A 19 -16.45 -2.00 7.54
CA ARG A 19 -16.10 -3.20 6.78
C ARG A 19 -16.42 -4.44 7.59
N LEU A 20 -17.00 -5.44 6.95
CA LEU A 20 -17.33 -6.70 7.60
C LEU A 20 -17.08 -7.88 6.66
N SER A 21 -16.03 -8.68 6.95
CA SER A 21 -15.73 -9.87 6.15
C SER A 21 -16.79 -10.96 6.32
N ALA A 22 -16.89 -11.87 5.35
CA ALA A 22 -17.78 -13.04 5.46
C ALA A 22 -17.43 -13.93 6.67
N ARG A 23 -16.13 -14.01 7.01
CA ARG A 23 -15.65 -14.76 8.19
C ARG A 23 -16.11 -14.08 9.48
N SER A 24 -15.95 -12.76 9.59
CA SER A 24 -16.40 -11.99 10.75
C SER A 24 -17.92 -12.04 10.92
N LEU A 25 -18.68 -11.95 9.81
CA LEU A 25 -20.14 -12.11 9.84
C LEU A 25 -20.55 -13.44 10.48
N ARG A 26 -19.90 -14.55 10.12
CA ARG A 26 -20.16 -15.87 10.71
C ARG A 26 -19.84 -15.90 12.20
N GLY A 27 -18.72 -15.34 12.63
CA GLY A 27 -18.32 -15.26 14.04
C GLY A 27 -19.31 -14.43 14.88
N TYR A 28 -19.73 -13.27 14.39
CA TYR A 28 -20.68 -12.40 15.10
C TYR A 28 -22.09 -13.01 15.20
N ARG A 29 -22.48 -13.93 14.32
CA ARG A 29 -23.78 -14.62 14.40
C ARG A 29 -23.90 -15.50 15.65
N VAL A 30 -22.78 -15.97 16.21
CA VAL A 30 -22.78 -16.75 17.47
C VAL A 30 -23.32 -15.91 18.64
N LEU A 31 -23.00 -14.60 18.66
CA LEU A 31 -23.49 -13.63 19.63
C LEU A 31 -24.71 -12.85 19.12
N GLY A 32 -25.50 -13.45 18.22
CA GLY A 32 -26.54 -12.81 17.42
C GLY A 32 -27.47 -11.85 18.16
N PRO A 33 -28.14 -12.24 19.29
CA PRO A 33 -29.03 -11.35 20.02
C PRO A 33 -28.34 -10.11 20.56
N LEU A 34 -27.11 -10.25 21.11
CA LEU A 34 -26.32 -9.17 21.68
C LEU A 34 -25.86 -8.18 20.58
N ILE A 35 -25.33 -8.71 19.48
CA ILE A 35 -24.86 -7.92 18.34
C ILE A 35 -26.01 -7.16 17.69
N ARG A 36 -27.16 -7.84 17.48
CA ARG A 36 -28.38 -7.20 16.95
C ARG A 36 -28.84 -6.03 17.82
N ARG A 37 -28.88 -6.24 19.15
CA ARG A 37 -29.25 -5.19 20.10
C ARG A 37 -28.27 -4.02 20.06
N ALA A 38 -26.97 -4.29 19.96
CA ALA A 38 -25.94 -3.26 19.85
C ALA A 38 -26.06 -2.47 18.54
N LEU A 39 -26.23 -3.13 17.39
CA LEU A 39 -26.34 -2.48 16.08
C LEU A 39 -27.61 -1.66 15.92
N ARG A 40 -28.72 -2.06 16.56
CA ARG A 40 -29.97 -1.27 16.60
C ARG A 40 -29.82 0.07 17.34
N SER A 41 -28.84 0.20 18.23
CA SER A 41 -28.55 1.46 18.92
C SER A 41 -27.65 2.40 18.12
N VAL A 42 -27.10 1.93 16.99
CA VAL A 42 -26.26 2.75 16.11
C VAL A 42 -27.12 3.64 15.22
N HIS A 43 -26.78 4.93 15.13
CA HIS A 43 -27.54 5.92 14.38
C HIS A 43 -27.18 5.92 12.90
N LEU A 44 -25.94 5.54 12.55
CA LEU A 44 -25.47 5.47 11.17
C LEU A 44 -24.38 4.41 11.03
N VAL A 45 -24.47 3.62 9.97
CA VAL A 45 -23.40 2.73 9.49
C VAL A 45 -23.00 3.16 8.09
N ALA A 46 -21.84 3.82 7.97
CA ALA A 46 -21.23 4.23 6.71
C ALA A 46 -20.34 3.08 6.20
N ALA A 47 -20.89 2.23 5.34
CA ALA A 47 -20.26 1.02 4.85
C ALA A 47 -19.31 1.30 3.68
N GLN A 48 -18.19 0.54 3.61
CA GLN A 48 -17.21 0.66 2.52
C GLN A 48 -17.74 0.15 1.17
N SER A 49 -18.68 -0.79 1.19
CA SER A 49 -19.27 -1.38 -0.01
C SER A 49 -20.72 -1.77 0.23
N GLU A 50 -21.48 -1.95 -0.85
CA GLU A 50 -22.85 -2.51 -0.74
C GLU A 50 -22.86 -3.86 -0.04
N GLN A 51 -21.82 -4.68 -0.28
CA GLN A 51 -21.75 -6.00 0.34
C GLN A 51 -21.52 -5.90 1.85
N ASP A 52 -20.72 -4.93 2.31
CA ASP A 52 -20.56 -4.67 3.73
C ASP A 52 -21.85 -4.14 4.35
N GLY A 53 -22.53 -3.22 3.69
CA GLY A 53 -23.84 -2.73 4.11
C GLY A 53 -24.87 -3.85 4.27
N LYS A 54 -24.99 -4.74 3.28
CA LYS A 54 -25.84 -5.93 3.35
C LYS A 54 -25.48 -6.86 4.52
N ARG A 55 -24.19 -7.00 4.84
CA ARG A 55 -23.73 -7.81 5.97
C ARG A 55 -24.10 -7.17 7.32
N PHE A 56 -23.94 -5.86 7.48
CA PHE A 56 -24.37 -5.13 8.68
C PHE A 56 -25.89 -5.22 8.89
N ALA A 57 -26.68 -5.06 7.84
CA ALA A 57 -28.15 -5.24 7.90
C ALA A 57 -28.52 -6.66 8.34
N ARG A 58 -27.83 -7.70 7.81
CA ARG A 58 -28.02 -9.11 8.22
C ARG A 58 -27.67 -9.36 9.69
N LEU A 59 -26.73 -8.61 10.28
CA LEU A 59 -26.41 -8.66 11.70
C LEU A 59 -27.41 -7.92 12.58
N GLY A 60 -28.29 -7.12 11.99
CA GLY A 60 -29.36 -6.43 12.69
C GLY A 60 -29.21 -4.91 12.79
N ALA A 61 -28.33 -4.31 12.03
CA ALA A 61 -28.38 -2.86 11.78
C ALA A 61 -29.68 -2.50 11.06
N ASP A 62 -30.26 -1.35 11.37
CA ASP A 62 -31.42 -0.83 10.68
C ASP A 62 -31.04 -0.51 9.22
N PRO A 63 -31.66 -1.14 8.20
CA PRO A 63 -31.32 -0.86 6.81
C PRO A 63 -31.47 0.61 6.42
N GLY A 64 -32.41 1.35 7.01
CA GLY A 64 -32.61 2.78 6.78
C GLY A 64 -31.47 3.65 7.34
N ARG A 65 -30.60 3.08 8.16
CA ARG A 65 -29.43 3.74 8.75
C ARG A 65 -28.09 3.22 8.20
N VAL A 66 -28.13 2.35 7.19
CA VAL A 66 -26.94 1.87 6.50
C VAL A 66 -26.80 2.61 5.17
N VAL A 67 -25.71 3.37 5.03
CA VAL A 67 -25.37 4.07 3.79
C VAL A 67 -24.03 3.52 3.25
N VAL A 68 -23.89 3.48 1.94
CA VAL A 68 -22.61 3.12 1.31
C VAL A 68 -21.87 4.39 0.96
N THR A 69 -20.78 4.64 1.65
CA THR A 69 -19.95 5.85 1.48
C THR A 69 -18.63 5.59 0.75
N GLY A 70 -18.31 4.33 0.49
CA GLY A 70 -16.98 3.99 -0.02
C GLY A 70 -15.95 3.80 1.10
N ASN A 71 -14.70 3.60 0.70
CA ASN A 71 -13.60 3.45 1.64
C ASN A 71 -12.87 4.78 1.78
N LEU A 72 -12.83 5.34 3.00
CA LEU A 72 -12.15 6.60 3.32
C LEU A 72 -10.67 6.64 2.90
N LYS A 73 -10.03 5.50 2.68
CA LYS A 73 -8.67 5.46 2.14
C LYS A 73 -8.56 6.06 0.74
N PHE A 74 -9.65 6.10 -0.03
CA PHE A 74 -9.68 6.76 -1.35
C PHE A 74 -9.78 8.29 -1.27
N ASP A 75 -10.16 8.84 -0.10
CA ASP A 75 -10.29 10.28 0.12
C ASP A 75 -8.94 10.92 0.51
N THR A 76 -7.84 10.16 0.41
CA THR A 76 -6.51 10.71 0.64
C THR A 76 -6.20 11.76 -0.41
N LEU A 77 -6.15 13.03 0.00
CA LEU A 77 -5.74 14.12 -0.89
C LEU A 77 -4.28 13.93 -1.30
N PRO A 78 -3.95 14.18 -2.57
CA PRO A 78 -2.56 14.22 -3.00
C PRO A 78 -1.79 15.23 -2.14
N VAL A 79 -0.72 14.79 -1.51
CA VAL A 79 0.21 15.70 -0.83
C VAL A 79 1.02 16.41 -1.90
N ASP A 80 1.13 17.72 -1.82
CA ASP A 80 2.04 18.46 -2.68
C ASP A 80 3.50 18.05 -2.34
N ASN A 81 4.12 17.39 -3.29
CA ASN A 81 5.50 16.92 -3.20
C ASN A 81 6.44 17.69 -4.14
N SER A 82 6.00 18.81 -4.72
CA SER A 82 6.74 19.55 -5.77
C SER A 82 8.14 19.92 -5.34
N ASP A 83 8.32 20.49 -4.15
CA ASP A 83 9.64 20.87 -3.62
C ASP A 83 10.55 19.65 -3.39
N PHE A 84 9.99 18.57 -2.85
CA PHE A 84 10.73 17.33 -2.61
C PHE A 84 11.20 16.69 -3.92
N VAL A 85 10.32 16.62 -4.90
CA VAL A 85 10.63 16.09 -6.25
C VAL A 85 11.63 16.99 -6.96
N HIS A 86 11.49 18.31 -6.83
CA HIS A 86 12.44 19.25 -7.41
C HIS A 86 13.85 19.07 -6.79
N GLU A 87 13.95 19.02 -5.48
CA GLU A 87 15.21 18.80 -4.77
C GLU A 87 15.82 17.43 -5.14
N PHE A 88 15.04 16.37 -5.18
CA PHE A 88 15.48 15.06 -5.64
C PHE A 88 16.08 15.13 -7.06
N ARG A 89 15.37 15.77 -8.00
CA ARG A 89 15.81 15.90 -9.41
C ARG A 89 17.06 16.74 -9.58
N THR A 90 17.33 17.72 -8.73
CA THR A 90 18.59 18.50 -8.78
C THR A 90 19.80 17.63 -8.46
N HIS A 91 19.67 16.64 -7.60
CA HIS A 91 20.71 15.69 -7.24
C HIS A 91 20.75 14.48 -8.18
N ARG A 92 19.60 14.10 -8.74
CA ARG A 92 19.46 13.00 -9.70
C ARG A 92 19.13 13.55 -11.09
N ARG A 93 20.17 13.79 -11.91
CA ARG A 93 20.04 14.48 -13.20
C ARG A 93 19.62 13.62 -14.38
N SER A 94 19.79 12.29 -14.33
CA SER A 94 19.56 11.40 -15.48
C SER A 94 19.06 10.03 -15.08
N GLY A 95 18.51 9.31 -16.04
CA GLY A 95 18.08 7.92 -15.96
C GLY A 95 16.71 7.70 -15.33
N PRO A 96 16.07 6.56 -15.63
CA PRO A 96 14.79 6.20 -15.05
C PRO A 96 14.91 5.88 -13.56
N VAL A 97 13.88 6.21 -12.83
CA VAL A 97 13.77 5.92 -11.39
C VAL A 97 12.56 5.04 -11.18
N TRP A 98 12.73 3.93 -10.50
CA TRP A 98 11.66 3.09 -10.02
C TRP A 98 11.79 2.82 -8.52
N ILE A 99 10.71 2.43 -7.87
CA ILE A 99 10.70 2.18 -6.43
C ILE A 99 10.18 0.78 -6.12
N ALA A 100 10.92 0.03 -5.29
CA ALA A 100 10.47 -1.20 -4.67
C ALA A 100 10.08 -0.88 -3.22
N ALA A 101 8.78 -0.91 -2.94
CA ALA A 101 8.24 -0.46 -1.67
C ALA A 101 7.58 -1.58 -0.88
N SER A 102 7.75 -1.59 0.43
CA SER A 102 7.17 -2.55 1.36
C SER A 102 7.49 -4.01 1.01
N THR A 103 8.70 -4.25 0.52
CA THR A 103 9.17 -5.60 0.18
C THR A 103 9.47 -6.42 1.42
N HIS A 104 9.26 -7.72 1.33
CA HIS A 104 9.64 -8.71 2.32
C HIS A 104 10.91 -9.45 1.88
N GLU A 105 11.54 -10.17 2.82
CA GLU A 105 12.82 -10.86 2.58
C GLU A 105 12.79 -11.79 1.36
N ASP A 106 11.70 -12.54 1.20
CA ASP A 106 11.51 -13.49 0.10
C ASP A 106 11.38 -12.81 -1.29
N GLU A 107 11.13 -11.51 -1.34
CA GLU A 107 11.01 -10.72 -2.57
C GLU A 107 12.31 -9.99 -2.95
N GLU A 108 13.28 -9.89 -2.03
CA GLU A 108 14.50 -9.09 -2.21
C GLU A 108 15.35 -9.59 -3.38
N SER A 109 15.44 -10.91 -3.57
CA SER A 109 16.17 -11.48 -4.71
C SER A 109 15.56 -11.08 -6.04
N ALA A 110 14.21 -11.13 -6.14
CA ALA A 110 13.50 -10.77 -7.34
C ALA A 110 13.68 -9.28 -7.69
N VAL A 111 13.70 -8.41 -6.69
CA VAL A 111 13.95 -6.97 -6.86
C VAL A 111 15.36 -6.71 -7.39
N LEU A 112 16.40 -7.35 -6.82
CA LEU A 112 17.79 -7.18 -7.27
C LEU A 112 18.01 -7.75 -8.67
N GLU A 113 17.42 -8.91 -8.98
CA GLU A 113 17.49 -9.53 -10.31
C GLU A 113 16.83 -8.64 -11.38
N ALA A 114 15.62 -8.14 -11.09
CA ALA A 114 14.93 -7.21 -11.98
C ALA A 114 15.76 -5.93 -12.19
N HIS A 115 16.31 -5.36 -11.13
CA HIS A 115 17.13 -4.14 -11.25
C HIS A 115 18.39 -4.37 -12.06
N ARG A 116 19.04 -5.53 -11.97
CA ARG A 116 20.20 -5.89 -12.80
C ARG A 116 19.84 -5.90 -14.28
N VAL A 117 18.69 -6.45 -14.65
CA VAL A 117 18.20 -6.44 -16.04
C VAL A 117 17.88 -5.01 -16.51
N VAL A 118 17.28 -4.19 -15.65
CA VAL A 118 17.01 -2.77 -15.96
C VAL A 118 18.31 -2.02 -16.23
N LEU A 119 19.38 -2.22 -15.44
CA LEU A 119 20.67 -1.55 -15.63
C LEU A 119 21.37 -1.96 -16.95
N GLN A 120 21.11 -3.14 -17.48
CA GLN A 120 21.63 -3.52 -18.81
C GLN A 120 21.06 -2.66 -19.94
N ARG A 121 19.81 -2.20 -19.81
CA ARG A 121 19.12 -1.35 -20.78
C ARG A 121 19.29 0.14 -20.47
N HIS A 122 19.34 0.47 -19.18
CA HIS A 122 19.43 1.83 -18.65
C HIS A 122 20.53 1.91 -17.58
N PRO A 123 21.81 2.07 -17.97
CA PRO A 123 22.93 2.07 -17.02
C PRO A 123 22.81 3.10 -15.89
N ASP A 124 22.06 4.19 -16.14
CA ASP A 124 21.79 5.25 -15.18
C ASP A 124 20.51 5.03 -14.36
N ALA A 125 19.87 3.85 -14.44
CA ALA A 125 18.67 3.61 -13.65
C ALA A 125 18.94 3.62 -12.15
N LEU A 126 17.99 4.12 -11.39
CA LEU A 126 18.00 4.13 -9.93
C LEU A 126 16.86 3.32 -9.36
N LEU A 127 17.18 2.40 -8.47
CA LEU A 127 16.23 1.75 -7.59
C LEU A 127 16.14 2.52 -6.27
N LEU A 128 14.97 3.07 -5.96
CA LEU A 128 14.58 3.50 -4.62
C LEU A 128 14.03 2.27 -3.89
N TRP A 129 14.58 1.90 -2.74
CA TRP A 129 14.19 0.67 -2.07
C TRP A 129 13.77 0.92 -0.62
N ALA A 130 12.48 0.68 -0.34
CA ALA A 130 11.89 0.83 0.99
C ALA A 130 11.37 -0.53 1.51
N PRO A 131 12.18 -1.33 2.22
CA PRO A 131 11.74 -2.58 2.83
C PRO A 131 10.60 -2.34 3.84
N ARG A 132 9.75 -3.36 4.04
CA ARG A 132 8.58 -3.25 4.93
C ARG A 132 8.96 -3.09 6.39
N HIS A 133 10.02 -3.75 6.82
CA HIS A 133 10.44 -3.84 8.21
C HIS A 133 11.75 -3.08 8.45
N PRO A 134 11.82 -2.17 9.45
CA PRO A 134 13.02 -1.38 9.72
C PRO A 134 14.26 -2.22 10.00
N GLU A 135 14.11 -3.38 10.62
CA GLU A 135 15.20 -4.32 10.89
C GLU A 135 15.87 -4.87 9.61
N ARG A 136 15.20 -4.76 8.45
CA ARG A 136 15.73 -5.19 7.16
C ARG A 136 16.55 -4.11 6.44
N PHE A 137 16.46 -2.85 6.83
CA PHE A 137 17.07 -1.74 6.07
C PHE A 137 18.57 -1.96 5.81
N ARG A 138 19.34 -2.25 6.86
CA ARG A 138 20.79 -2.50 6.73
C ARG A 138 21.09 -3.79 5.98
N ALA A 139 20.33 -4.86 6.24
CA ALA A 139 20.52 -6.14 5.58
C ALA A 139 20.27 -6.05 4.07
N VAL A 140 19.27 -5.28 3.65
CA VAL A 140 18.97 -5.03 2.23
C VAL A 140 20.08 -4.22 1.57
N ALA A 141 20.58 -3.17 2.23
CA ALA A 141 21.69 -2.36 1.72
C ALA A 141 22.97 -3.21 1.56
N GLN A 142 23.30 -4.01 2.57
CA GLN A 142 24.43 -4.95 2.53
C GLN A 142 24.28 -5.95 1.38
N ARG A 143 23.13 -6.60 1.27
CA ARG A 143 22.84 -7.59 0.22
C ARG A 143 22.98 -6.99 -1.18
N ALA A 144 22.47 -5.78 -1.39
CA ALA A 144 22.63 -5.08 -2.65
C ALA A 144 24.11 -4.80 -2.96
N GLY A 145 24.89 -4.33 -1.97
CA GLY A 145 26.32 -4.13 -2.11
C GLY A 145 27.10 -5.41 -2.43
N GLU A 146 26.80 -6.51 -1.74
CA GLU A 146 27.42 -7.83 -1.99
C GLU A 146 27.13 -8.37 -3.39
N THR A 147 25.99 -7.97 -3.99
CA THR A 147 25.65 -8.31 -5.38
C THR A 147 26.25 -7.35 -6.42
N GLY A 148 27.05 -6.38 -5.98
CA GLY A 148 27.87 -5.51 -6.82
C GLY A 148 27.24 -4.16 -7.18
N PHE A 149 26.10 -3.80 -6.58
CA PHE A 149 25.49 -2.49 -6.81
C PHE A 149 26.15 -1.38 -5.98
N ALA A 150 26.23 -0.16 -6.54
CA ALA A 150 26.58 1.04 -5.81
C ALA A 150 25.38 1.48 -4.94
N VAL A 151 25.49 1.28 -3.63
CA VAL A 151 24.42 1.48 -2.65
C VAL A 151 24.65 2.72 -1.82
N ALA A 152 23.56 3.42 -1.50
CA ALA A 152 23.53 4.47 -0.50
C ALA A 152 22.24 4.38 0.33
N MET A 153 22.28 4.93 1.55
CA MET A 153 21.15 4.92 2.47
C MET A 153 20.68 6.35 2.75
N ARG A 154 19.37 6.51 2.88
CA ARG A 154 18.74 7.81 3.14
C ARG A 154 19.20 8.45 4.46
N SER A 155 19.43 7.65 5.50
CA SER A 155 19.94 8.13 6.79
C SER A 155 21.39 8.60 6.76
N GLU A 156 22.19 8.11 5.82
CA GLU A 156 23.61 8.46 5.68
C GLU A 156 23.81 9.66 4.75
N GLN A 157 22.97 9.78 3.74
CA GLN A 157 23.00 10.91 2.82
C GLN A 157 21.59 11.29 2.36
N ARG A 158 21.34 12.59 2.31
CA ARG A 158 20.01 13.12 2.01
C ARG A 158 19.47 12.71 0.63
N TRP A 159 20.36 12.62 -0.38
CA TRP A 159 19.99 12.31 -1.75
C TRP A 159 20.99 11.35 -2.41
N PRO A 160 20.54 10.54 -3.38
CA PRO A 160 21.45 9.67 -4.12
C PRO A 160 22.46 10.49 -4.90
N GLN A 161 23.73 10.11 -4.81
CA GLN A 161 24.82 10.73 -5.55
C GLN A 161 24.91 10.17 -6.98
N ALA A 162 25.73 10.83 -7.81
CA ALA A 162 26.04 10.30 -9.13
C ALA A 162 26.66 8.88 -9.02
N GLY A 163 26.18 7.95 -9.82
CA GLY A 163 26.62 6.55 -9.77
C GLY A 163 25.88 5.68 -8.77
N THR A 164 25.04 6.23 -7.85
CA THR A 164 24.20 5.40 -6.98
C THR A 164 23.20 4.62 -7.85
N GLN A 165 23.20 3.31 -7.69
CA GLN A 165 22.28 2.39 -8.38
C GLN A 165 21.11 1.95 -7.50
N VAL A 166 21.36 1.79 -6.20
CA VAL A 166 20.34 1.45 -5.20
C VAL A 166 20.38 2.46 -4.08
N PHE A 167 19.24 3.09 -3.80
CA PHE A 167 19.08 4.04 -2.70
C PHE A 167 18.06 3.50 -1.72
N VAL A 168 18.53 3.02 -0.57
CA VAL A 168 17.67 2.44 0.47
C VAL A 168 17.04 3.56 1.29
N ILE A 169 15.71 3.57 1.31
CA ILE A 169 14.90 4.49 2.12
C ILE A 169 14.72 3.86 3.49
N ASP A 170 15.60 4.17 4.39
CA ASP A 170 15.65 3.66 5.77
C ASP A 170 15.10 4.67 6.80
N THR A 171 14.34 5.66 6.32
CA THR A 171 13.65 6.66 7.13
C THR A 171 12.15 6.41 7.14
N LEU A 172 11.52 6.63 8.31
CA LEU A 172 10.08 6.46 8.45
C LEU A 172 9.31 7.72 8.04
N GLY A 173 8.15 7.52 7.40
CA GLY A 173 7.23 8.63 7.05
C GLY A 173 7.54 9.35 5.73
N GLU A 174 8.62 9.00 5.02
CA GLU A 174 8.99 9.64 3.75
C GLU A 174 8.55 8.87 2.50
N LEU A 175 8.12 7.60 2.62
CA LEU A 175 7.81 6.73 1.49
C LEU A 175 6.81 7.35 0.50
N ALA A 176 5.74 7.98 1.01
CA ALA A 176 4.73 8.62 0.17
C ALA A 176 5.32 9.71 -0.76
N ARG A 177 6.36 10.42 -0.30
CA ARG A 177 7.05 11.45 -1.09
C ARG A 177 7.97 10.84 -2.15
N PHE A 178 8.62 9.71 -1.83
CA PHE A 178 9.49 9.01 -2.77
C PHE A 178 8.74 8.36 -3.93
N TYR A 179 7.46 7.98 -3.76
CA TYR A 179 6.67 7.53 -4.90
C TYR A 179 6.57 8.60 -6.00
N ALA A 180 6.43 9.88 -5.63
CA ALA A 180 6.40 10.98 -6.59
C ALA A 180 7.72 11.18 -7.36
N CYS A 181 8.84 10.62 -6.88
CA CYS A 181 10.13 10.67 -7.56
C CYS A 181 10.32 9.53 -8.58
N ALA A 182 9.46 8.51 -8.57
CA ALA A 182 9.59 7.32 -9.39
C ALA A 182 8.53 7.29 -10.50
N GLY A 183 8.90 6.77 -11.67
CA GLY A 183 7.95 6.53 -12.76
C GLY A 183 7.12 5.27 -12.54
N VAL A 184 7.70 4.25 -11.88
CA VAL A 184 7.06 2.96 -11.62
C VAL A 184 7.32 2.54 -10.18
N ALA A 185 6.31 1.97 -9.53
CA ALA A 185 6.38 1.43 -8.19
C ALA A 185 6.03 -0.07 -8.17
N PHE A 186 6.94 -0.89 -7.69
CA PHE A 186 6.62 -2.25 -7.28
C PHE A 186 6.21 -2.24 -5.80
N VAL A 187 5.00 -2.70 -5.50
CA VAL A 187 4.47 -2.80 -4.13
C VAL A 187 4.54 -4.26 -3.68
N GLY A 188 5.41 -4.52 -2.71
CA GLY A 188 5.73 -5.84 -2.20
C GLY A 188 4.68 -6.43 -1.24
N GLY A 189 5.05 -7.53 -0.58
CA GLY A 189 4.14 -8.40 0.15
C GLY A 189 3.16 -9.11 -0.77
N SER A 190 3.51 -9.25 -2.03
CA SER A 190 2.59 -9.58 -3.11
C SER A 190 3.07 -10.69 -4.03
N LEU A 191 4.39 -10.94 -4.18
CA LEU A 191 4.92 -12.12 -4.85
C LEU A 191 4.76 -13.37 -3.99
N GLN A 192 4.76 -13.20 -2.68
CA GLN A 192 4.45 -14.25 -1.71
C GLN A 192 3.05 -14.04 -1.12
N ALA A 193 2.46 -15.10 -0.54
CA ALA A 193 1.08 -15.10 -0.05
C ALA A 193 0.86 -14.27 1.25
N ILE A 194 1.45 -13.07 1.32
CA ILE A 194 1.33 -12.15 2.46
C ILE A 194 0.05 -11.33 2.37
N GLY A 195 -0.37 -10.96 1.14
CA GLY A 195 -1.64 -10.28 0.91
C GLY A 195 -1.54 -8.86 0.39
N GLY A 196 -0.32 -8.41 0.06
CA GLY A 196 -0.04 -7.08 -0.49
C GLY A 196 -0.01 -5.97 0.55
N HIS A 197 0.44 -4.80 0.10
CA HIS A 197 0.49 -3.56 0.89
C HIS A 197 -0.33 -2.44 0.22
N ASN A 198 -0.24 -1.22 0.77
CA ASN A 198 -1.07 -0.09 0.35
C ASN A 198 -0.74 0.36 -1.09
N LEU A 199 -1.69 0.15 -2.00
CA LEU A 199 -1.59 0.54 -3.41
C LEU A 199 -2.05 1.99 -3.67
N LEU A 200 -2.71 2.61 -2.69
CA LEU A 200 -3.25 3.96 -2.86
C LEU A 200 -2.19 5.06 -2.74
N GLU A 201 -1.10 4.80 -2.00
CA GLU A 201 -0.01 5.78 -1.89
C GLU A 201 0.67 6.05 -3.23
N PRO A 202 1.15 5.04 -4.00
CA PRO A 202 1.69 5.29 -5.34
C PRO A 202 0.61 5.77 -6.32
N ALA A 203 -0.64 5.30 -6.20
CA ALA A 203 -1.74 5.79 -7.04
C ALA A 203 -1.99 7.30 -6.85
N ALA A 204 -1.94 7.80 -5.61
CA ALA A 204 -2.16 9.22 -5.29
C ALA A 204 -1.07 10.14 -5.87
N THR A 205 0.11 9.62 -6.20
CA THR A 205 1.21 10.36 -6.84
C THR A 205 1.23 10.22 -8.37
N GLY A 206 0.29 9.45 -8.94
CA GLY A 206 0.26 9.16 -10.38
C GLY A 206 1.35 8.18 -10.83
N THR A 207 2.00 7.47 -9.91
CA THR A 207 3.05 6.50 -10.21
C THR A 207 2.42 5.20 -10.71
N ALA A 208 2.90 4.66 -11.83
CA ALA A 208 2.45 3.37 -12.37
C ALA A 208 2.76 2.25 -11.38
N ILE A 209 1.82 1.30 -11.22
CA ILE A 209 1.93 0.30 -10.15
C ILE A 209 2.18 -1.10 -10.73
N LEU A 210 3.20 -1.77 -10.20
CA LEU A 210 3.44 -3.21 -10.35
C LEU A 210 3.25 -3.89 -9.00
N SER A 211 2.68 -5.08 -8.99
CA SER A 211 2.53 -5.88 -7.77
C SER A 211 2.37 -7.35 -8.12
N GLY A 212 2.70 -8.23 -7.18
CA GLY A 212 2.48 -9.66 -7.35
C GLY A 212 1.00 -10.06 -7.28
N PRO A 213 0.67 -11.34 -7.48
CA PRO A 213 -0.70 -11.83 -7.56
C PRO A 213 -1.42 -11.92 -6.20
N HIS A 214 -0.67 -11.91 -5.09
CA HIS A 214 -1.22 -12.12 -3.76
C HIS A 214 -1.67 -10.80 -3.11
N LEU A 215 -2.91 -10.35 -3.42
CA LEU A 215 -3.45 -9.04 -3.01
C LEU A 215 -4.74 -9.16 -2.19
N HIS A 216 -4.93 -10.26 -1.46
CA HIS A 216 -6.19 -10.52 -0.76
C HIS A 216 -6.56 -9.47 0.31
N ASN A 217 -5.57 -8.73 0.86
CA ASN A 217 -5.83 -7.62 1.78
C ASN A 217 -6.30 -6.34 1.07
N PHE A 218 -6.02 -6.22 -0.24
CA PHE A 218 -6.28 -5.04 -1.08
C PHE A 218 -7.07 -5.39 -2.36
N ALA A 219 -7.77 -6.51 -2.38
CA ALA A 219 -8.42 -7.06 -3.59
C ALA A 219 -9.33 -6.05 -4.31
N ASP A 220 -10.16 -5.30 -3.57
CA ASP A 220 -11.08 -4.32 -4.16
C ASP A 220 -10.33 -3.13 -4.75
N ILE A 221 -9.24 -2.68 -4.09
CA ILE A 221 -8.37 -1.60 -4.57
C ILE A 221 -7.64 -2.04 -5.83
N ALA A 222 -7.01 -3.22 -5.78
CA ALA A 222 -6.29 -3.80 -6.91
C ALA A 222 -7.19 -3.99 -8.14
N LYS A 223 -8.43 -4.46 -7.93
CA LYS A 223 -9.42 -4.59 -9.00
C LYS A 223 -9.67 -3.23 -9.69
N ARG A 224 -9.95 -2.18 -8.93
CA ARG A 224 -10.22 -0.83 -9.47
C ARG A 224 -9.02 -0.24 -10.20
N LEU A 225 -7.80 -0.40 -9.65
CA LEU A 225 -6.58 0.10 -10.28
C LEU A 225 -6.28 -0.63 -11.59
N ARG A 226 -6.59 -1.94 -11.69
CA ARG A 226 -6.46 -2.71 -12.93
C ARG A 226 -7.49 -2.28 -13.97
N GLU A 227 -8.75 -2.07 -13.56
CA GLU A 227 -9.82 -1.56 -14.44
C GLU A 227 -9.51 -0.16 -15.00
N ALA A 228 -8.75 0.64 -14.22
CA ALA A 228 -8.27 1.96 -14.63
C ALA A 228 -6.91 1.93 -15.36
N GLU A 229 -6.38 0.74 -15.67
CA GLU A 229 -5.05 0.53 -16.31
C GLU A 229 -3.87 1.17 -15.55
N ALA A 230 -4.07 1.49 -14.26
CA ALA A 230 -3.06 2.10 -13.39
C ALA A 230 -2.15 1.06 -12.69
N MET A 231 -2.45 -0.24 -12.86
CA MET A 231 -1.74 -1.33 -12.21
C MET A 231 -1.62 -2.56 -13.11
N ARG A 232 -0.44 -3.20 -13.04
CA ARG A 232 -0.18 -4.50 -13.68
C ARG A 232 0.29 -5.54 -12.65
N ILE A 233 -0.13 -6.80 -12.83
CA ILE A 233 0.38 -7.93 -12.04
C ILE A 233 1.65 -8.46 -12.69
N VAL A 234 2.62 -8.82 -11.86
CA VAL A 234 3.89 -9.46 -12.22
C VAL A 234 4.08 -10.70 -11.33
N ASP A 235 4.41 -11.83 -11.93
CA ASP A 235 4.40 -13.10 -11.19
C ASP A 235 5.80 -13.46 -10.63
N ASP A 236 6.86 -12.89 -11.22
CA ASP A 236 8.24 -13.19 -10.87
C ASP A 236 9.21 -12.03 -11.23
N ALA A 237 10.50 -12.26 -10.99
CA ALA A 237 11.57 -11.30 -11.28
C ALA A 237 11.66 -10.96 -12.77
N ALA A 238 11.44 -11.93 -13.67
CA ALA A 238 11.53 -11.74 -15.11
C ALA A 238 10.37 -10.87 -15.61
N ALA A 239 9.14 -11.15 -15.13
CA ALA A 239 7.96 -10.35 -15.42
C ALA A 239 8.10 -8.92 -14.85
N LEU A 240 8.68 -8.78 -13.65
CA LEU A 240 8.97 -7.47 -13.04
C LEU A 240 9.96 -6.69 -13.92
N ALA A 241 11.08 -7.29 -14.31
CA ALA A 241 12.09 -6.66 -15.18
C ALA A 241 11.56 -6.28 -16.57
N ALA A 242 10.64 -7.07 -17.10
CA ALA A 242 10.01 -6.80 -18.40
C ALA A 242 8.97 -5.67 -18.34
N ALA A 243 8.39 -5.43 -17.18
CA ALA A 243 7.39 -4.39 -16.95
C ALA A 243 8.00 -3.03 -16.56
N LEU A 244 9.26 -3.03 -16.10
CA LEU A 244 10.07 -1.84 -15.80
C LEU A 244 10.74 -1.29 -17.05
#